data_3806719bba62cc1f231aa1af145e94d8
#
_entry.id   3806719bba62cc1f231aa1af145e94d8
#
_cell.length_a   1.000
_cell.length_b   1.000
_cell.length_c   1.000
_cell.angle_alpha   90.00
_cell.angle_beta   90.00
_cell.angle_gamma   90.00
#
_symmetry.space_group_name_H-M   'P 1'
#
loop_
_entity.id
_entity.type
_entity.pdbx_description
1 polymer ?
#
loop_
_entity_poly.entity_id
_entity_poly.type
_entity_poly.pdbx_seq_one_letter_code
_entity_poly.pdbx_strand_id
1 'polypeptide(L)'
;MPAAVRPDRARVVVLLSGTGSLCAALLDAADDDGYPAEVVAVGSDRDAAGLEHARRRGLPTFTVRLRDFPDRAAWDDALADALAAHRPDWVVSAGFMKIVGPAVLARYEGRLVNTHPALLPAFPGAHAVRDALAAGARVTGSTVHLVDAGVDTGPVLARREVPVLPGDDEDRLHERIKAVERTLLVETVARLVTGTEEPQ
;
A
#
# COMPACT_ATOMS: atom_id res chain seq x y z
N MET A 1 -4.50 8.58 -25.95
CA MET A 1 -5.00 7.23 -26.26
C MET A 1 -5.04 6.48 -24.96
N PRO A 2 -6.16 5.83 -24.55
CA PRO A 2 -6.12 4.95 -23.38
C PRO A 2 -5.17 3.79 -23.69
N ALA A 3 -4.30 3.46 -22.70
CA ALA A 3 -3.39 2.33 -22.80
C ALA A 3 -4.19 1.04 -23.07
N ALA A 4 -3.78 0.26 -24.05
CA ALA A 4 -4.42 -1.01 -24.36
C ALA A 4 -4.28 -1.94 -23.15
N VAL A 5 -5.40 -2.44 -22.63
CA VAL A 5 -5.43 -3.47 -21.57
C VAL A 5 -4.69 -4.70 -22.11
N ARG A 6 -3.57 -5.06 -21.51
CA ARG A 6 -2.82 -6.28 -21.87
C ARG A 6 -3.41 -7.44 -21.09
N PRO A 7 -3.87 -8.52 -21.75
CA PRO A 7 -4.65 -9.58 -21.09
C PRO A 7 -3.87 -10.43 -20.06
N ASP A 8 -2.56 -10.27 -19.94
CA ASP A 8 -1.70 -11.13 -19.11
C ASP A 8 -1.12 -10.44 -17.86
N ARG A 9 -1.46 -9.16 -17.58
CA ARG A 9 -0.96 -8.44 -16.40
C ARG A 9 -2.02 -8.39 -15.32
N ALA A 10 -1.59 -8.67 -14.07
CA ALA A 10 -2.49 -8.58 -12.91
C ALA A 10 -2.96 -7.13 -12.68
N ARG A 11 -4.22 -6.94 -12.44
CA ARG A 11 -4.87 -5.64 -12.24
C ARG A 11 -4.73 -5.20 -10.78
N VAL A 12 -4.09 -4.07 -10.55
CA VAL A 12 -3.84 -3.55 -9.21
C VAL A 12 -4.58 -2.22 -9.00
N VAL A 13 -5.30 -2.09 -7.89
CA VAL A 13 -5.76 -0.79 -7.38
C VAL A 13 -4.87 -0.39 -6.21
N VAL A 14 -4.38 0.84 -6.22
CA VAL A 14 -3.56 1.40 -5.14
C VAL A 14 -4.39 2.35 -4.29
N LEU A 15 -4.31 2.20 -2.97
CA LEU A 15 -4.90 3.11 -1.98
C LEU A 15 -3.83 3.93 -1.29
N LEU A 16 -4.07 5.23 -1.12
CA LEU A 16 -3.14 6.16 -0.47
C LEU A 16 -3.89 7.27 0.30
N SER A 17 -3.19 7.96 1.22
CA SER A 17 -3.75 9.12 1.95
C SER A 17 -2.87 10.37 1.89
N GLY A 18 -1.65 10.27 1.37
CA GLY A 18 -0.65 11.34 1.41
C GLY A 18 -0.05 11.70 0.05
N THR A 19 1.24 11.94 0.04
CA THR A 19 2.01 12.34 -1.17
C THR A 19 2.14 11.24 -2.22
N GLY A 20 1.96 9.96 -1.83
CA GLY A 20 1.92 8.83 -2.75
C GLY A 20 3.27 8.40 -3.31
N SER A 21 4.36 8.54 -2.57
CA SER A 21 5.69 8.13 -3.04
C SER A 21 5.80 6.64 -3.36
N LEU A 22 5.10 5.79 -2.61
CA LEU A 22 5.00 4.35 -2.86
C LEU A 22 4.14 4.06 -4.10
N CYS A 23 3.02 4.79 -4.24
CA CYS A 23 2.18 4.72 -5.42
C CYS A 23 2.95 5.12 -6.68
N ALA A 24 3.73 6.21 -6.62
CA ALA A 24 4.58 6.65 -7.72
C ALA A 24 5.57 5.55 -8.14
N ALA A 25 6.27 4.93 -7.18
CA ALA A 25 7.22 3.86 -7.46
C ALA A 25 6.55 2.64 -8.14
N LEU A 26 5.34 2.26 -7.68
CA LEU A 26 4.59 1.17 -8.30
C LEU A 26 4.08 1.54 -9.72
N LEU A 27 3.66 2.79 -9.92
CA LEU A 27 3.27 3.30 -11.24
C LEU A 27 4.46 3.33 -12.20
N ASP A 28 5.64 3.81 -11.74
CA ASP A 28 6.86 3.84 -12.55
C ASP A 28 7.29 2.42 -12.96
N ALA A 29 7.18 1.44 -12.05
CA ALA A 29 7.44 0.03 -12.37
C ALA A 29 6.41 -0.52 -13.37
N ALA A 30 5.13 -0.16 -13.20
CA ALA A 30 4.05 -0.61 -14.08
C ALA A 30 4.10 0.00 -15.50
N ASP A 31 4.85 1.10 -15.69
CA ASP A 31 5.14 1.68 -17.00
C ASP A 31 6.09 0.79 -17.83
N ASP A 32 6.87 -0.10 -17.18
CA ASP A 32 7.69 -1.11 -17.87
C ASP A 32 6.83 -2.26 -18.38
N ASP A 33 6.99 -2.59 -19.66
CA ASP A 33 6.27 -3.69 -20.32
C ASP A 33 6.57 -5.06 -19.73
N GLY A 34 7.73 -5.24 -19.11
CA GLY A 34 8.14 -6.48 -18.43
C GLY A 34 7.57 -6.63 -17.02
N TYR A 35 6.97 -5.59 -16.44
CA TYR A 35 6.39 -5.69 -15.10
C TYR A 35 5.06 -6.46 -15.13
N PRO A 36 4.84 -7.46 -14.25
CA PRO A 36 3.72 -8.39 -14.38
C PRO A 36 2.37 -7.84 -13.89
N ALA A 37 2.32 -6.59 -13.42
CA ALA A 37 1.10 -5.94 -12.94
C ALA A 37 0.84 -4.62 -13.67
N GLU A 38 -0.44 -4.23 -13.77
CA GLU A 38 -0.87 -2.91 -14.22
C GLU A 38 -1.66 -2.20 -13.12
N VAL A 39 -1.41 -0.91 -12.90
CA VAL A 39 -2.24 -0.11 -12.01
C VAL A 39 -3.46 0.39 -12.79
N VAL A 40 -4.66 -0.07 -12.40
CA VAL A 40 -5.90 0.24 -13.11
C VAL A 40 -6.67 1.42 -12.51
N ALA A 41 -6.41 1.76 -11.26
CA ALA A 41 -6.94 2.94 -10.60
C ALA A 41 -6.15 3.26 -9.32
N VAL A 42 -6.27 4.51 -8.85
CA VAL A 42 -5.74 4.95 -7.55
C VAL A 42 -6.85 5.58 -6.73
N GLY A 43 -7.03 5.10 -5.50
CA GLY A 43 -8.03 5.55 -4.55
C GLY A 43 -7.44 6.29 -3.35
N SER A 44 -8.26 7.14 -2.72
CA SER A 44 -7.88 7.83 -1.49
C SER A 44 -9.08 8.03 -0.55
N ASP A 45 -8.79 8.19 0.76
CA ASP A 45 -9.77 8.61 1.77
C ASP A 45 -9.96 10.14 1.82
N ARG A 46 -9.24 10.90 1.01
CA ARG A 46 -9.22 12.38 0.97
C ARG A 46 -8.69 12.91 -0.35
N ASP A 47 -8.70 14.24 -0.52
CA ASP A 47 -8.00 14.89 -1.63
C ASP A 47 -6.47 14.83 -1.37
N ALA A 48 -5.87 13.70 -1.70
CA ALA A 48 -4.45 13.47 -1.51
C ALA A 48 -3.65 13.93 -2.73
N ALA A 49 -2.51 14.60 -2.48
CA ALA A 49 -1.61 15.02 -3.55
C ALA A 49 -1.11 13.84 -4.40
N GLY A 50 -1.01 12.66 -3.79
CA GLY A 50 -0.57 11.44 -4.48
C GLY A 50 -1.48 10.98 -5.62
N LEU A 51 -2.75 11.39 -5.65
CA LEU A 51 -3.66 11.10 -6.78
C LEU A 51 -3.18 11.71 -8.10
N GLU A 52 -2.37 12.76 -8.02
CA GLU A 52 -1.81 13.43 -9.20
C GLU A 52 -0.87 12.52 -10.00
N HIS A 53 -0.19 11.58 -9.36
CA HIS A 53 0.66 10.61 -10.06
C HIS A 53 -0.14 9.73 -11.05
N ALA A 54 -1.37 9.35 -10.67
CA ALA A 54 -2.28 8.59 -11.52
C ALA A 54 -2.91 9.49 -12.61
N ARG A 55 -3.36 10.70 -12.24
CA ARG A 55 -3.97 11.63 -13.20
C ARG A 55 -3.05 11.99 -14.35
N ARG A 56 -1.76 12.23 -14.09
CA ARG A 56 -0.73 12.49 -15.12
C ARG A 56 -0.56 11.35 -16.12
N ARG A 57 -0.90 10.13 -15.73
CA ARG A 57 -0.89 8.92 -16.57
C ARG A 57 -2.24 8.63 -17.21
N GLY A 58 -3.25 9.49 -17.01
CA GLY A 58 -4.62 9.27 -17.51
C GLY A 58 -5.34 8.12 -16.83
N LEU A 59 -4.86 7.68 -15.65
CA LEU A 59 -5.49 6.60 -14.90
C LEU A 59 -6.70 7.11 -14.09
N PRO A 60 -7.75 6.31 -13.93
CA PRO A 60 -8.87 6.60 -13.06
C PRO A 60 -8.43 6.86 -11.62
N THR A 61 -9.05 7.87 -10.98
CA THR A 61 -8.88 8.13 -9.55
C THR A 61 -10.25 8.23 -8.88
N PHE A 62 -10.33 7.78 -7.63
CA PHE A 62 -11.54 7.92 -6.82
C PHE A 62 -11.20 8.37 -5.39
N THR A 63 -12.19 8.97 -4.72
CA THR A 63 -12.05 9.41 -3.33
C THR A 63 -13.29 9.01 -2.54
N VAL A 64 -13.09 8.25 -1.44
CA VAL A 64 -14.16 7.81 -0.54
C VAL A 64 -13.84 8.35 0.84
N ARG A 65 -14.43 9.50 1.19
CA ARG A 65 -14.15 10.19 2.46
C ARG A 65 -15.07 9.65 3.56
N LEU A 66 -14.48 9.21 4.67
CA LEU A 66 -15.28 8.69 5.83
C LEU A 66 -16.36 9.68 6.31
N ARG A 67 -16.09 10.98 6.27
CA ARG A 67 -17.02 12.02 6.71
C ARG A 67 -18.27 12.17 5.82
N ASP A 68 -18.26 11.63 4.61
CA ASP A 68 -19.38 11.74 3.65
C ASP A 68 -20.41 10.61 3.87
N PHE A 69 -20.19 9.74 4.85
CA PHE A 69 -21.04 8.60 5.19
C PHE A 69 -21.56 8.69 6.63
N PRO A 70 -22.75 8.14 6.92
CA PRO A 70 -23.35 8.20 8.26
C PRO A 70 -22.52 7.46 9.32
N ASP A 71 -21.83 6.41 8.93
CA ASP A 71 -21.00 5.60 9.80
C ASP A 71 -19.89 4.90 9.04
N ARG A 72 -19.06 4.17 9.79
CA ARG A 72 -17.88 3.47 9.24
C ARG A 72 -18.26 2.27 8.37
N ALA A 73 -19.39 1.61 8.65
CA ALA A 73 -19.83 0.46 7.87
C ALA A 73 -20.28 0.90 6.47
N ALA A 74 -21.09 1.94 6.37
CA ALA A 74 -21.49 2.52 5.09
C ALA A 74 -20.29 3.04 4.27
N TRP A 75 -19.28 3.60 4.93
CA TRP A 75 -18.04 3.99 4.28
C TRP A 75 -17.26 2.79 3.74
N ASP A 76 -17.16 1.70 4.51
CA ASP A 76 -16.44 0.49 4.13
C ASP A 76 -17.11 -0.20 2.94
N ASP A 77 -18.45 -0.28 2.95
CA ASP A 77 -19.23 -0.77 1.79
C ASP A 77 -18.96 0.07 0.54
N ALA A 78 -18.98 1.40 0.66
CA ALA A 78 -18.72 2.30 -0.45
C ALA A 78 -17.27 2.18 -0.97
N LEU A 79 -16.30 1.98 -0.08
CA LEU A 79 -14.91 1.73 -0.48
C LEU A 79 -14.80 0.39 -1.23
N ALA A 80 -15.45 -0.65 -0.74
CA ALA A 80 -15.48 -1.96 -1.38
C ALA A 80 -16.11 -1.90 -2.79
N ASP A 81 -17.19 -1.12 -2.96
CA ASP A 81 -17.84 -0.93 -4.26
C ASP A 81 -16.97 -0.10 -5.22
N ALA A 82 -16.33 0.96 -4.71
CA ALA A 82 -15.40 1.77 -5.50
C ALA A 82 -14.21 0.94 -6.01
N LEU A 83 -13.66 0.07 -5.19
CA LEU A 83 -12.62 -0.88 -5.59
C LEU A 83 -13.13 -1.86 -6.66
N ALA A 84 -14.31 -2.46 -6.43
CA ALA A 84 -14.89 -3.46 -7.32
C ALA A 84 -15.20 -2.92 -8.72
N ALA A 85 -15.54 -1.63 -8.84
CA ALA A 85 -15.77 -0.96 -10.13
C ALA A 85 -14.57 -1.06 -11.07
N HIS A 86 -13.36 -1.18 -10.55
CA HIS A 86 -12.12 -1.31 -11.31
C HIS A 86 -11.68 -2.77 -11.51
N ARG A 87 -12.39 -3.75 -10.95
CA ARG A 87 -12.13 -5.19 -11.06
C ARG A 87 -10.66 -5.54 -10.82
N PRO A 88 -10.07 -5.17 -9.67
CA PRO A 88 -8.67 -5.50 -9.37
C PRO A 88 -8.54 -6.98 -9.00
N ASP A 89 -7.42 -7.56 -9.39
CA ASP A 89 -6.94 -8.84 -8.84
C ASP A 89 -6.33 -8.63 -7.47
N TRP A 90 -5.62 -7.50 -7.27
CA TRP A 90 -4.96 -7.13 -6.03
C TRP A 90 -5.25 -5.70 -5.64
N VAL A 91 -5.33 -5.44 -4.34
CA VAL A 91 -5.40 -4.10 -3.76
C VAL A 91 -4.12 -3.85 -2.96
N VAL A 92 -3.48 -2.71 -3.19
CA VAL A 92 -2.25 -2.30 -2.48
C VAL A 92 -2.53 -1.05 -1.65
N SER A 93 -2.44 -1.18 -0.34
CA SER A 93 -2.44 -0.07 0.61
C SER A 93 -1.03 0.53 0.68
N ALA A 94 -0.82 1.64 0.00
CA ALA A 94 0.46 2.34 -0.13
C ALA A 94 0.44 3.65 0.68
N GLY A 95 0.45 3.53 2.01
CA GLY A 95 0.29 4.66 2.92
C GLY A 95 -1.17 5.14 3.02
N PHE A 96 -2.11 4.22 3.04
CA PHE A 96 -3.52 4.49 3.30
C PHE A 96 -3.80 4.51 4.81
N MET A 97 -4.22 5.67 5.33
CA MET A 97 -4.33 5.93 6.77
C MET A 97 -5.70 5.53 7.36
N LYS A 98 -6.40 4.58 6.76
CA LYS A 98 -7.64 4.02 7.28
C LYS A 98 -7.54 2.51 7.40
N ILE A 99 -8.01 1.99 8.52
CA ILE A 99 -8.22 0.56 8.66
C ILE A 99 -9.44 0.21 7.81
N VAL A 100 -9.32 -0.72 6.91
CA VAL A 100 -10.44 -1.25 6.12
C VAL A 100 -11.34 -2.12 7.00
N GLY A 101 -12.59 -2.21 6.63
CA GLY A 101 -13.56 -2.99 7.40
C GLY A 101 -13.93 -4.33 6.75
N PRO A 102 -14.95 -5.01 7.31
CA PRO A 102 -15.33 -6.35 6.86
C PRO A 102 -15.77 -6.44 5.40
N ALA A 103 -16.38 -5.39 4.83
CA ALA A 103 -16.85 -5.42 3.44
C ALA A 103 -15.69 -5.46 2.44
N VAL A 104 -14.64 -4.65 2.69
CA VAL A 104 -13.41 -4.68 1.88
C VAL A 104 -12.68 -6.00 2.10
N LEU A 105 -12.50 -6.43 3.37
CA LEU A 105 -11.77 -7.66 3.70
C LEU A 105 -12.44 -8.88 3.06
N ALA A 106 -13.78 -9.02 3.13
CA ALA A 106 -14.49 -10.15 2.55
C ALA A 106 -14.31 -10.26 1.02
N ARG A 107 -14.18 -9.12 0.32
CA ARG A 107 -13.99 -9.11 -1.14
C ARG A 107 -12.54 -9.35 -1.57
N TYR A 108 -11.58 -8.98 -0.73
CA TYR A 108 -10.14 -8.99 -1.07
C TYR A 108 -9.31 -9.82 -0.07
N GLU A 109 -9.91 -10.80 0.61
CA GLU A 109 -9.20 -11.73 1.48
C GLU A 109 -8.03 -12.39 0.72
N GLY A 110 -6.84 -12.36 1.33
CA GLY A 110 -5.63 -12.87 0.71
C GLY A 110 -5.10 -12.09 -0.51
N ARG A 111 -5.75 -10.96 -0.87
CA ARG A 111 -5.39 -10.15 -2.04
C ARG A 111 -5.31 -8.65 -1.72
N LEU A 112 -5.27 -8.29 -0.46
CA LEU A 112 -5.04 -6.93 0.03
C LEU A 112 -3.69 -6.88 0.73
N VAL A 113 -2.77 -6.08 0.20
CA VAL A 113 -1.39 -5.92 0.67
C VAL A 113 -1.23 -4.57 1.32
N ASN A 114 -0.47 -4.51 2.42
CA ASN A 114 -0.09 -3.25 3.08
C ASN A 114 1.42 -3.17 3.24
N THR A 115 1.95 -1.94 3.28
CA THR A 115 3.31 -1.64 3.71
C THR A 115 3.30 -1.01 5.09
N HIS A 116 4.25 -1.41 5.92
CA HIS A 116 4.40 -0.89 7.29
C HIS A 116 5.85 -0.48 7.55
N PRO A 117 6.13 0.73 8.10
CA PRO A 117 7.48 1.25 8.23
C PRO A 117 8.19 0.75 9.50
N ALA A 118 8.15 -0.56 9.74
CA ALA A 118 8.90 -1.27 10.79
C ALA A 118 9.09 -2.74 10.41
N LEU A 119 9.89 -3.46 11.18
CA LEU A 119 10.05 -4.92 11.09
C LEU A 119 8.98 -5.61 11.95
N LEU A 120 7.79 -5.84 11.38
CA LEU A 120 6.73 -6.55 12.11
C LEU A 120 7.20 -7.92 12.62
N PRO A 121 6.79 -8.34 13.83
CA PRO A 121 5.74 -7.76 14.67
C PRO A 121 6.19 -6.59 15.57
N ALA A 122 7.39 -6.04 15.39
CA ALA A 122 7.83 -4.89 16.17
C ALA A 122 7.15 -3.61 15.69
N PHE A 123 6.75 -2.75 16.64
CA PHE A 123 6.20 -1.41 16.39
C PHE A 123 4.98 -1.38 15.44
N PRO A 124 3.90 -2.13 15.73
CA PRO A 124 2.67 -2.05 14.93
C PRO A 124 1.95 -0.71 15.12
N GLY A 125 1.07 -0.35 14.17
CA GLY A 125 0.22 0.83 14.27
C GLY A 125 0.82 2.10 13.66
N ALA A 126 0.14 3.24 13.89
CA ALA A 126 0.34 4.48 13.11
C ALA A 126 1.65 5.23 13.39
N HIS A 127 2.41 4.86 14.43
CA HIS A 127 3.57 5.63 14.89
C HIS A 127 4.87 4.81 14.94
N ALA A 128 5.00 3.81 14.10
CA ALA A 128 6.09 2.84 14.12
C ALA A 128 7.50 3.46 14.13
N VAL A 129 7.73 4.51 13.35
CA VAL A 129 9.04 5.19 13.27
C VAL A 129 9.38 5.88 14.58
N ARG A 130 8.41 6.64 15.13
CA ARG A 130 8.57 7.32 16.43
C ARG A 130 8.78 6.31 17.55
N ASP A 131 8.02 5.22 17.55
CA ASP A 131 8.06 4.21 18.60
C ASP A 131 9.39 3.44 18.54
N ALA A 132 9.94 3.16 17.36
CA ALA A 132 11.28 2.58 17.18
C ALA A 132 12.38 3.50 17.74
N LEU A 133 12.31 4.81 17.47
CA LEU A 133 13.25 5.79 18.03
C LEU A 133 13.14 5.88 19.56
N ALA A 134 11.91 5.96 20.08
CA ALA A 134 11.66 6.05 21.52
C ALA A 134 12.15 4.79 22.27
N ALA A 135 12.10 3.62 21.65
CA ALA A 135 12.61 2.37 22.18
C ALA A 135 14.14 2.25 22.07
N GLY A 136 14.84 3.19 21.46
CA GLY A 136 16.28 3.12 21.24
C GLY A 136 16.69 1.99 20.29
N ALA A 137 15.83 1.62 19.36
CA ALA A 137 16.13 0.56 18.39
C ALA A 137 17.35 0.95 17.54
N ARG A 138 18.23 -0.02 17.30
CA ARG A 138 19.40 0.16 16.42
C ARG A 138 19.10 -0.18 14.98
N VAL A 139 18.05 -0.99 14.76
CA VAL A 139 17.56 -1.44 13.46
C VAL A 139 16.04 -1.39 13.49
N THR A 140 15.45 -0.91 12.45
CA THR A 140 14.04 -1.00 12.09
C THR A 140 13.94 -1.44 10.63
N GLY A 141 12.88 -1.13 9.91
CA GLY A 141 12.79 -1.52 8.52
C GLY A 141 11.45 -1.21 7.88
N SER A 142 11.15 -1.97 6.84
CA SER A 142 9.84 -2.00 6.21
C SER A 142 9.37 -3.45 6.08
N THR A 143 8.08 -3.65 6.25
CA THR A 143 7.39 -4.92 6.07
C THR A 143 6.27 -4.77 5.06
N VAL A 144 6.21 -5.68 4.11
CA VAL A 144 5.03 -5.88 3.24
C VAL A 144 4.30 -7.11 3.75
N HIS A 145 2.99 -6.98 3.99
CA HIS A 145 2.18 -8.05 4.57
C HIS A 145 0.78 -8.08 3.96
N LEU A 146 0.09 -9.22 4.05
CA LEU A 146 -1.34 -9.29 3.77
C LEU A 146 -2.13 -8.60 4.88
N VAL A 147 -3.23 -7.97 4.52
CA VAL A 147 -4.13 -7.34 5.49
C VAL A 147 -5.16 -8.36 5.96
N ASP A 148 -5.32 -8.46 7.28
CA ASP A 148 -6.36 -9.21 7.96
C ASP A 148 -7.26 -8.29 8.81
N ALA A 149 -8.07 -8.87 9.69
CA ALA A 149 -8.97 -8.12 10.57
C ALA A 149 -8.25 -7.39 11.73
N GLY A 150 -6.99 -7.69 11.97
CA GLY A 150 -6.17 -7.04 12.98
C GLY A 150 -5.45 -5.79 12.45
N VAL A 151 -4.63 -5.17 13.30
CA VAL A 151 -3.77 -4.06 12.90
C VAL A 151 -2.36 -4.60 12.73
N ASP A 152 -1.87 -4.64 11.50
CA ASP A 152 -0.54 -5.10 11.12
C ASP A 152 -0.22 -6.54 11.59
N THR A 153 -1.26 -7.41 11.66
CA THR A 153 -1.16 -8.79 12.17
C THR A 153 -1.15 -9.86 11.08
N GLY A 154 -1.45 -9.48 9.85
CA GLY A 154 -1.54 -10.43 8.73
C GLY A 154 -0.20 -11.05 8.32
N PRO A 155 -0.24 -12.11 7.51
CA PRO A 155 0.95 -12.81 7.06
C PRO A 155 1.99 -11.89 6.40
N VAL A 156 3.24 -11.99 6.84
CA VAL A 156 4.34 -11.22 6.29
C VAL A 156 4.79 -11.83 4.96
N LEU A 157 4.88 -11.01 3.93
CA LEU A 157 5.32 -11.38 2.59
C LEU A 157 6.80 -11.07 2.37
N ALA A 158 7.25 -9.92 2.87
CA ALA A 158 8.65 -9.52 2.76
C ALA A 158 9.03 -8.50 3.85
N ARG A 159 10.31 -8.50 4.23
CA ARG A 159 10.90 -7.52 5.16
C ARG A 159 12.23 -7.04 4.63
N ARG A 160 12.58 -5.80 4.97
CA ARG A 160 13.93 -5.26 4.72
C ARG A 160 14.36 -4.37 5.87
N GLU A 161 15.54 -4.63 6.38
CA GLU A 161 16.13 -3.88 7.49
C GLU A 161 16.59 -2.48 7.07
N VAL A 162 16.48 -1.54 8.01
CA VAL A 162 16.96 -0.17 7.88
C VAL A 162 17.69 0.19 9.20
N PRO A 163 18.96 0.60 9.16
CA PRO A 163 19.67 1.01 10.37
C PRO A 163 19.13 2.34 10.89
N VAL A 164 19.02 2.44 12.20
CA VAL A 164 18.79 3.69 12.92
C VAL A 164 20.15 4.28 13.23
N LEU A 165 20.43 5.47 12.71
CA LEU A 165 21.74 6.13 12.85
C LEU A 165 21.75 7.08 14.04
N PRO A 166 22.92 7.31 14.67
CA PRO A 166 23.06 8.32 15.71
C PRO A 166 22.60 9.70 15.20
N GLY A 167 21.71 10.33 15.97
CA GLY A 167 21.16 11.65 15.61
C GLY A 167 19.99 11.64 14.62
N ASP A 168 19.43 10.45 14.30
CA ASP A 168 18.18 10.39 13.55
C ASP A 168 17.05 11.02 14.36
N ASP A 169 16.28 11.84 13.68
CA ASP A 169 14.92 12.23 14.03
C ASP A 169 13.89 11.38 13.24
N GLU A 170 12.62 11.58 13.54
CA GLU A 170 11.53 10.81 12.90
C GLU A 170 11.53 11.01 11.37
N ASP A 171 11.74 12.23 10.89
CA ASP A 171 11.72 12.55 9.47
C ASP A 171 12.87 11.87 8.71
N ARG A 172 14.10 11.95 9.23
CA ARG A 172 15.30 11.35 8.61
C ARG A 172 15.18 9.83 8.53
N LEU A 173 14.77 9.20 9.63
CA LEU A 173 14.58 7.75 9.67
C LEU A 173 13.45 7.35 8.72
N HIS A 174 12.33 8.07 8.72
CA HIS A 174 11.20 7.77 7.86
C HIS A 174 11.55 7.90 6.36
N GLU A 175 12.28 8.94 5.96
CA GLU A 175 12.73 9.06 4.56
C GLU A 175 13.67 7.91 4.15
N ARG A 176 14.54 7.45 5.05
CA ARG A 176 15.39 6.27 4.79
C ARG A 176 14.57 5.00 4.66
N ILE A 177 13.54 4.81 5.50
CA ILE A 177 12.62 3.66 5.40
C ILE A 177 11.85 3.72 4.09
N LYS A 178 11.28 4.87 3.71
CA LYS A 178 10.54 5.04 2.45
C LYS A 178 11.38 4.70 1.21
N ALA A 179 12.69 4.97 1.23
CA ALA A 179 13.56 4.60 0.12
C ALA A 179 13.61 3.08 -0.07
N VAL A 180 13.71 2.34 1.02
CA VAL A 180 13.70 0.86 1.05
C VAL A 180 12.32 0.31 0.72
N GLU A 181 11.30 0.90 1.29
CA GLU A 181 9.90 0.49 1.17
C GLU A 181 9.40 0.54 -0.29
N ARG A 182 9.80 1.57 -1.06
CA ARG A 182 9.48 1.68 -2.49
C ARG A 182 9.96 0.48 -3.28
N THR A 183 11.20 0.09 -3.10
CA THR A 183 11.80 -1.07 -3.80
C THR A 183 11.14 -2.37 -3.32
N LEU A 184 11.01 -2.53 -2.00
CA LEU A 184 10.43 -3.74 -1.40
C LEU A 184 8.99 -3.98 -1.89
N LEU A 185 8.17 -2.92 -1.95
CA LEU A 185 6.79 -3.02 -2.44
C LEU A 185 6.74 -3.46 -3.90
N VAL A 186 7.51 -2.82 -4.78
CA VAL A 186 7.53 -3.13 -6.21
C VAL A 186 7.95 -4.58 -6.44
N GLU A 187 9.03 -5.03 -5.80
CA GLU A 187 9.50 -6.41 -5.89
C GLU A 187 8.47 -7.41 -5.36
N THR A 188 7.85 -7.11 -4.21
CA THR A 188 6.86 -8.00 -3.60
C THR A 188 5.61 -8.13 -4.44
N VAL A 189 5.07 -7.03 -4.98
CA VAL A 189 3.90 -7.08 -5.87
C VAL A 189 4.22 -7.91 -7.11
N ALA A 190 5.39 -7.74 -7.73
CA ALA A 190 5.77 -8.53 -8.90
C ALA A 190 5.78 -10.04 -8.61
N ARG A 191 6.32 -10.45 -7.46
CA ARG A 191 6.35 -11.88 -7.05
C ARG A 191 4.96 -12.42 -6.74
N LEU A 192 4.13 -11.66 -6.02
CA LEU A 192 2.76 -12.05 -5.68
C LEU A 192 1.91 -12.36 -6.91
N VAL A 193 1.95 -11.46 -7.90
CA VAL A 193 1.10 -11.60 -9.09
C VAL A 193 1.56 -12.72 -10.03
N THR A 194 2.83 -13.13 -9.93
CA THR A 194 3.37 -14.28 -10.68
C THR A 194 3.22 -15.61 -9.95
N GLY A 195 2.68 -15.60 -8.72
CA GLY A 195 2.51 -16.81 -7.91
C GLY A 195 3.82 -17.44 -7.42
N THR A 196 4.90 -16.66 -7.37
CA THR A 196 6.24 -17.13 -6.97
C THR A 196 6.52 -17.01 -5.47
N GLU A 197 5.54 -16.59 -4.66
CA GLU A 197 5.68 -16.49 -3.21
C GLU A 197 4.85 -17.51 -2.44
N GLU A 198 5.53 -18.27 -1.54
CA GLU A 198 4.90 -18.89 -0.39
C GLU A 198 4.98 -17.91 0.81
N PRO A 199 3.92 -17.74 1.61
CA PRO A 199 3.99 -16.98 2.87
C PRO A 199 5.05 -17.60 3.78
N GLN A 200 5.96 -16.80 4.33
CA GLN A 200 6.97 -17.22 5.32
C GLN A 200 6.40 -17.26 6.72
#